data_98d8b34a9af90eb49beb6701ff4ea249
#
_entry.id   98d8b34a9af90eb49beb6701ff4ea249
#
_cell.length_a   1.000
_cell.length_b   1.000
_cell.length_c   1.000
_cell.angle_alpha   90.00
_cell.angle_beta   90.00
_cell.angle_gamma   90.00
#
_symmetry.space_group_name_H-M   'P 1'
#
loop_
_entity.id
_entity.type
_entity.pdbx_description
1 polymer ?
#
loop_
_entity_poly.entity_id
_entity_poly.type
_entity_poly.pdbx_seq_one_letter_code
_entity_poly.pdbx_strand_id
1 'polypeptide(L)'
;MKPKIFRTIASRSFVLALLLNAGWQAQAQDTKAPYPSAAPLDQYLMERNAEVAMARSAAPESISRDAEVVVLGWHGYETAVKGKNGFVCMVERSWTAGIDDPDFWNPKVRAPICFNPPAARFNVPLTIKKTELVLAARSKAEMAEDIKTAFDKKELPALESGAMCYMMSKQGYLSDRDGHWHPHLMFFVPETDVVAWGAGLPGSPILGDEDTLDRLTLFLIPIAKWSDGTAAPADEH
;
A
#
# COMPACT_ATOMS: atom_id res chain seq x y z
N MET A 1 0.27 85.12 33.81
CA MET A 1 -1.13 85.50 33.63
C MET A 1 -1.96 84.25 33.36
N LYS A 2 -2.82 83.87 34.29
CA LYS A 2 -3.99 83.04 34.10
C LYS A 2 -5.08 83.84 33.41
N PRO A 3 -6.09 83.39 32.74
CA PRO A 3 -7.01 82.29 33.02
C PRO A 3 -7.51 81.56 31.73
N LYS A 4 -8.43 80.69 31.66
CA LYS A 4 -9.65 80.28 32.33
C LYS A 4 -10.15 78.90 31.72
N ILE A 5 -10.72 78.16 32.57
CA ILE A 5 -11.52 76.97 32.45
C ILE A 5 -12.72 77.12 31.48
N PHE A 6 -13.04 76.11 30.66
CA PHE A 6 -14.44 75.77 30.35
C PHE A 6 -14.61 74.23 30.29
N ARG A 7 -15.44 73.79 31.21
CA ARG A 7 -16.04 72.45 31.25
C ARG A 7 -17.19 72.40 30.25
N THR A 8 -17.27 71.32 29.48
CA THR A 8 -18.60 70.94 29.00
C THR A 8 -18.71 69.39 29.10
N ILE A 9 -19.83 69.00 29.67
CA ILE A 9 -20.32 67.68 30.03
C ILE A 9 -21.11 67.12 28.86
N ALA A 10 -21.17 65.81 28.83
CA ALA A 10 -22.12 64.93 28.17
C ALA A 10 -21.49 64.18 26.97
N SER A 11 -21.67 62.90 26.76
CA SER A 11 -22.77 62.00 27.05
C SER A 11 -22.26 60.57 26.94
N ARG A 12 -22.62 59.74 27.90
CA ARG A 12 -22.40 58.30 27.87
C ARG A 12 -23.31 57.66 26.80
N SER A 13 -22.76 57.03 25.78
CA SER A 13 -23.46 56.07 24.99
C SER A 13 -22.74 54.75 25.12
N PHE A 14 -23.31 53.88 25.96
CA PHE A 14 -22.92 52.49 26.09
C PHE A 14 -23.44 51.75 24.84
N VAL A 15 -22.55 51.44 23.90
CA VAL A 15 -22.84 50.50 22.84
C VAL A 15 -22.42 49.12 23.32
N LEU A 16 -23.43 48.35 23.71
CA LEU A 16 -23.31 46.96 24.09
C LEU A 16 -23.05 46.12 22.81
N ALA A 17 -21.77 45.86 22.52
CA ALA A 17 -21.39 44.95 21.43
C ALA A 17 -21.64 43.50 21.90
N LEU A 18 -22.76 42.94 21.50
CA LEU A 18 -23.03 41.51 21.58
C LEU A 18 -22.09 40.79 20.58
N LEU A 19 -20.97 40.28 21.09
CA LEU A 19 -20.13 39.31 20.38
C LEU A 19 -20.87 37.97 20.31
N LEU A 20 -21.54 37.75 19.20
CA LEU A 20 -22.01 36.40 18.80
C LEU A 20 -20.77 35.55 18.50
N ASN A 21 -20.30 34.81 19.50
CA ASN A 21 -19.40 33.71 19.32
C ASN A 21 -20.19 32.59 18.59
N ALA A 22 -20.22 32.66 17.26
CA ALA A 22 -20.54 31.50 16.45
C ALA A 22 -19.39 30.48 16.60
N GLY A 23 -19.50 29.66 17.62
CA GLY A 23 -18.63 28.51 17.75
C GLY A 23 -18.79 27.62 16.52
N TRP A 24 -17.81 27.65 15.62
CA TRP A 24 -17.64 26.59 14.62
C TRP A 24 -17.27 25.35 15.42
N GLN A 25 -18.28 24.57 15.75
CA GLN A 25 -18.06 23.17 16.07
C GLN A 25 -17.62 22.52 14.76
N ALA A 26 -16.33 22.35 14.59
CA ALA A 26 -15.79 21.38 13.64
C ALA A 26 -16.34 20.03 14.10
N GLN A 27 -17.41 19.57 13.46
CA GLN A 27 -17.80 18.19 13.54
C GLN A 27 -16.63 17.41 12.93
N ALA A 28 -15.82 16.80 13.77
CA ALA A 28 -14.98 15.70 13.35
C ALA A 28 -15.95 14.67 12.76
N GLN A 29 -16.03 14.60 11.44
CA GLN A 29 -16.63 13.45 10.79
C GLN A 29 -15.77 12.28 11.20
N ASP A 30 -16.34 11.45 12.07
CA ASP A 30 -15.83 10.11 12.39
C ASP A 30 -15.96 9.32 11.08
N THR A 31 -14.97 9.47 10.20
CA THR A 31 -14.92 8.70 8.96
C THR A 31 -14.56 7.29 9.36
N LYS A 32 -15.60 6.50 9.64
CA LYS A 32 -15.49 5.07 9.85
C LYS A 32 -14.65 4.50 8.70
N ALA A 33 -13.57 3.79 9.05
CA ALA A 33 -12.70 3.17 8.04
C ALA A 33 -13.58 2.39 7.03
N PRO A 34 -13.37 2.57 5.73
CA PRO A 34 -14.22 1.96 4.70
C PRO A 34 -14.24 0.44 4.82
N TYR A 35 -13.14 -0.15 5.30
CA TYR A 35 -12.96 -1.59 5.49
C TYR A 35 -12.50 -1.87 6.92
N PRO A 36 -13.41 -1.95 7.90
CA PRO A 36 -13.05 -2.10 9.32
C PRO A 36 -12.58 -3.51 9.69
N SER A 37 -12.88 -4.51 8.88
CA SER A 37 -12.51 -5.92 9.06
C SER A 37 -12.44 -6.65 7.73
N ALA A 38 -11.79 -7.83 7.73
CA ALA A 38 -11.79 -8.69 6.55
C ALA A 38 -13.23 -9.05 6.13
N ALA A 39 -13.46 -9.01 4.82
CA ALA A 39 -14.68 -9.56 4.21
C ALA A 39 -14.63 -11.10 4.21
N PRO A 40 -15.75 -11.79 3.96
CA PRO A 40 -15.75 -13.23 3.67
C PRO A 40 -14.75 -13.58 2.56
N LEU A 41 -14.07 -14.73 2.71
CA LEU A 41 -12.97 -15.12 1.81
C LEU A 41 -13.37 -15.18 0.34
N ASP A 42 -14.60 -15.61 0.04
CA ASP A 42 -15.13 -15.69 -1.32
C ASP A 42 -15.07 -14.36 -2.09
N GLN A 43 -15.13 -13.22 -1.39
CA GLN A 43 -14.98 -11.91 -2.02
C GLN A 43 -13.55 -11.61 -2.47
N TYR A 44 -12.56 -12.31 -1.94
CA TYR A 44 -11.15 -12.19 -2.35
C TYR A 44 -10.75 -13.21 -3.41
N LEU A 45 -11.52 -14.29 -3.57
CA LEU A 45 -11.20 -15.35 -4.54
C LEU A 45 -11.43 -14.87 -5.99
N MET A 46 -10.72 -15.49 -6.89
CA MET A 46 -10.87 -15.35 -8.34
C MET A 46 -11.07 -16.73 -8.97
N GLU A 47 -11.61 -16.75 -10.20
CA GLU A 47 -11.53 -17.96 -11.00
C GLU A 47 -10.06 -18.30 -11.28
N ARG A 48 -9.68 -19.55 -11.09
CA ARG A 48 -8.27 -20.00 -11.12
C ARG A 48 -7.51 -19.58 -12.38
N ASN A 49 -8.08 -19.79 -13.56
CA ASN A 49 -7.40 -19.45 -14.81
C ASN A 49 -7.33 -17.94 -15.04
N ALA A 50 -8.33 -17.19 -14.59
CA ALA A 50 -8.32 -15.74 -14.61
C ALA A 50 -7.23 -15.19 -13.69
N GLU A 51 -7.07 -15.77 -12.49
CA GLU A 51 -6.00 -15.38 -11.57
C GLU A 51 -4.61 -15.70 -12.11
N VAL A 52 -4.42 -16.89 -12.72
CA VAL A 52 -3.17 -17.25 -13.41
C VAL A 52 -2.84 -16.25 -14.52
N ALA A 53 -3.81 -15.88 -15.35
CA ALA A 53 -3.61 -14.92 -16.43
C ALA A 53 -3.26 -13.52 -15.87
N MET A 54 -3.96 -13.08 -14.84
CA MET A 54 -3.69 -11.80 -14.17
C MET A 54 -2.30 -11.78 -13.52
N ALA A 55 -1.91 -12.82 -12.79
CA ALA A 55 -0.58 -12.93 -12.18
C ALA A 55 0.53 -12.80 -13.23
N ARG A 56 0.41 -13.48 -14.35
CA ARG A 56 1.38 -13.41 -15.45
C ARG A 56 1.45 -12.05 -16.12
N SER A 57 0.36 -11.30 -16.11
CA SER A 57 0.34 -9.94 -16.68
C SER A 57 1.16 -8.93 -15.88
N ALA A 58 1.67 -9.29 -14.70
CA ALA A 58 2.52 -8.43 -13.89
C ALA A 58 3.90 -8.14 -14.50
N ALA A 59 4.42 -9.02 -15.35
CA ALA A 59 5.74 -8.88 -15.96
C ALA A 59 5.70 -9.19 -17.47
N PRO A 60 6.70 -8.74 -18.26
CA PRO A 60 6.82 -9.12 -19.66
C PRO A 60 6.80 -10.64 -19.86
N GLU A 61 6.26 -11.09 -20.99
CA GLU A 61 6.11 -12.51 -21.31
C GLU A 61 7.44 -13.28 -21.22
N SER A 62 8.54 -12.65 -21.58
CA SER A 62 9.89 -13.24 -21.47
C SER A 62 10.29 -13.64 -20.04
N ILE A 63 9.61 -13.10 -19.04
CA ILE A 63 9.78 -13.41 -17.63
C ILE A 63 8.63 -14.28 -17.14
N SER A 64 7.39 -13.86 -17.35
CA SER A 64 6.21 -14.47 -16.74
C SER A 64 5.81 -15.81 -17.35
N ARG A 65 6.23 -16.11 -18.60
CA ARG A 65 5.94 -17.38 -19.27
C ARG A 65 6.45 -18.58 -18.50
N ASP A 66 7.69 -18.52 -18.03
CA ASP A 66 8.37 -19.61 -17.32
C ASP A 66 8.39 -19.42 -15.78
N ALA A 67 7.69 -18.39 -15.28
CA ALA A 67 7.56 -18.16 -13.85
C ALA A 67 6.63 -19.19 -13.20
N GLU A 68 6.90 -19.50 -11.94
CA GLU A 68 5.91 -20.14 -11.08
C GLU A 68 4.72 -19.20 -10.88
N VAL A 69 3.51 -19.77 -10.87
CA VAL A 69 2.31 -18.98 -10.54
C VAL A 69 1.64 -19.58 -9.32
N VAL A 70 1.42 -18.75 -8.31
CA VAL A 70 0.63 -19.10 -7.13
C VAL A 70 -0.67 -18.32 -7.13
N VAL A 71 -1.75 -18.97 -6.73
CA VAL A 71 -3.10 -18.42 -6.71
C VAL A 71 -3.73 -18.59 -5.33
N LEU A 72 -4.65 -17.70 -4.97
CA LEU A 72 -5.37 -17.78 -3.70
C LEU A 72 -6.54 -18.79 -3.83
N GLY A 73 -6.46 -19.87 -3.05
CA GLY A 73 -7.55 -20.84 -2.87
C GLY A 73 -8.24 -20.69 -1.51
N TRP A 74 -9.17 -21.60 -1.24
CA TRP A 74 -9.92 -21.63 0.02
C TRP A 74 -9.05 -21.87 1.27
N HIS A 75 -7.86 -22.43 1.10
CA HIS A 75 -6.93 -22.76 2.19
C HIS A 75 -5.64 -21.93 2.16
N GLY A 76 -5.63 -20.83 1.42
CA GLY A 76 -4.46 -19.98 1.24
C GLY A 76 -3.88 -20.05 -0.17
N TYR A 77 -2.68 -19.51 -0.34
CA TYR A 77 -1.99 -19.54 -1.64
C TYR A 77 -1.47 -20.94 -1.96
N GLU A 78 -1.67 -21.37 -3.20
CA GLU A 78 -1.21 -22.66 -3.71
C GLU A 78 -0.56 -22.53 -5.10
N THR A 79 0.40 -23.40 -5.43
CA THR A 79 1.01 -23.42 -6.76
C THR A 79 0.01 -23.88 -7.81
N ALA A 80 -0.32 -22.98 -8.74
CA ALA A 80 -1.16 -23.28 -9.90
C ALA A 80 -0.33 -23.75 -11.10
N VAL A 81 0.86 -23.17 -11.29
CA VAL A 81 1.78 -23.48 -12.38
C VAL A 81 3.20 -23.55 -11.83
N LYS A 82 3.91 -24.65 -12.09
CA LYS A 82 5.33 -24.77 -11.74
C LYS A 82 6.20 -23.93 -12.65
N GLY A 83 7.14 -23.18 -12.07
CA GLY A 83 8.11 -22.35 -12.78
C GLY A 83 9.39 -23.07 -13.16
N LYS A 84 10.21 -22.42 -14.00
CA LYS A 84 11.51 -22.92 -14.45
C LYS A 84 12.63 -21.87 -14.34
N ASN A 85 12.28 -20.60 -14.18
CA ASN A 85 13.23 -19.49 -14.17
C ASN A 85 13.46 -18.86 -12.78
N GLY A 86 12.81 -19.40 -11.75
CA GLY A 86 12.91 -18.95 -10.38
C GLY A 86 12.07 -17.71 -10.05
N PHE A 87 11.40 -17.08 -11.03
CA PHE A 87 10.42 -16.03 -10.77
C PHE A 87 9.13 -16.64 -10.24
N VAL A 88 8.45 -15.89 -9.36
CA VAL A 88 7.12 -16.25 -8.85
C VAL A 88 6.16 -15.10 -9.11
N CYS A 89 5.08 -15.37 -9.85
CA CYS A 89 4.03 -14.40 -10.11
C CYS A 89 2.77 -14.78 -9.32
N MET A 90 2.08 -13.77 -8.78
CA MET A 90 0.84 -13.95 -8.04
C MET A 90 -0.05 -12.71 -8.15
N VAL A 91 -1.27 -12.83 -7.65
CA VAL A 91 -2.13 -11.67 -7.43
C VAL A 91 -2.25 -11.48 -5.93
N GLU A 92 -1.58 -10.47 -5.41
CA GLU A 92 -1.67 -10.14 -4.00
C GLU A 92 -3.03 -9.53 -3.65
N ARG A 93 -3.40 -9.62 -2.39
CA ARG A 93 -4.63 -9.07 -1.82
C ARG A 93 -4.28 -7.91 -0.89
N SER A 94 -5.27 -7.19 -0.47
CA SER A 94 -5.11 -5.97 0.34
C SER A 94 -4.27 -6.16 1.62
N TRP A 95 -4.28 -7.32 2.23
CA TRP A 95 -3.51 -7.59 3.46
C TRP A 95 -2.00 -7.77 3.26
N THR A 96 -1.50 -7.68 2.03
CA THR A 96 -0.05 -7.65 1.78
C THR A 96 0.52 -6.24 1.90
N ALA A 97 -0.32 -5.21 1.81
CA ALA A 97 0.06 -3.83 2.08
C ALA A 97 0.41 -3.60 3.56
N GLY A 98 0.91 -2.40 3.87
CA GLY A 98 1.21 -1.99 5.24
C GLY A 98 -0.03 -2.14 6.15
N ILE A 99 0.20 -2.55 7.39
CA ILE A 99 -0.87 -2.90 8.33
C ILE A 99 -1.83 -1.73 8.62
N ASP A 100 -1.34 -0.49 8.48
CA ASP A 100 -2.11 0.74 8.70
C ASP A 100 -2.81 1.26 7.44
N ASP A 101 -2.62 0.59 6.30
CA ASP A 101 -3.28 0.99 5.06
C ASP A 101 -4.82 0.99 5.24
N PRO A 102 -5.52 2.07 4.81
CA PRO A 102 -6.98 2.14 4.88
C PRO A 102 -7.68 1.08 4.05
N ASP A 103 -7.04 0.61 2.97
CA ASP A 103 -7.54 -0.46 2.11
C ASP A 103 -7.12 -1.87 2.56
N PHE A 104 -6.48 -2.04 3.72
CA PHE A 104 -5.96 -3.33 4.21
C PHE A 104 -6.98 -4.48 4.17
N TRP A 105 -8.25 -4.21 4.35
CA TRP A 105 -9.33 -5.19 4.26
C TRP A 105 -10.20 -5.05 3.00
N ASN A 106 -9.76 -4.24 2.01
CA ASN A 106 -10.53 -4.02 0.80
C ASN A 106 -10.56 -5.28 -0.08
N PRO A 107 -11.74 -5.93 -0.25
CA PRO A 107 -11.82 -7.17 -1.01
C PRO A 107 -11.70 -6.98 -2.52
N LYS A 108 -11.68 -5.74 -3.02
CA LYS A 108 -11.51 -5.45 -4.45
C LYS A 108 -10.05 -5.49 -4.89
N VAL A 109 -9.09 -5.32 -3.95
CA VAL A 109 -7.66 -5.24 -4.28
C VAL A 109 -7.21 -6.49 -5.01
N ARG A 110 -6.60 -6.27 -6.16
CA ARG A 110 -5.97 -7.25 -7.03
C ARG A 110 -4.65 -6.65 -7.51
N ALA A 111 -3.57 -7.03 -6.87
CA ALA A 111 -2.24 -6.51 -7.13
C ALA A 111 -1.38 -7.58 -7.82
N PRO A 112 -1.42 -7.66 -9.17
CA PRO A 112 -0.59 -8.60 -9.91
C PRO A 112 0.88 -8.22 -9.76
N ILE A 113 1.68 -9.15 -9.29
CA ILE A 113 3.10 -8.96 -8.98
C ILE A 113 3.91 -10.17 -9.44
N CYS A 114 5.14 -9.93 -9.92
CA CYS A 114 6.09 -10.97 -10.30
C CYS A 114 7.41 -10.70 -9.59
N PHE A 115 7.74 -11.50 -8.62
CA PHE A 115 8.97 -11.44 -7.85
C PHE A 115 10.12 -12.12 -8.58
N ASN A 116 11.31 -11.50 -8.57
CA ASN A 116 12.53 -12.20 -8.97
C ASN A 116 12.96 -13.21 -7.89
N PRO A 117 13.92 -14.13 -8.17
CA PRO A 117 14.26 -15.18 -7.22
C PRO A 117 14.62 -14.71 -5.81
N PRO A 118 15.43 -13.64 -5.58
CA PRO A 118 15.67 -13.14 -4.24
C PRO A 118 14.41 -12.62 -3.54
N ALA A 119 13.58 -11.83 -4.25
CA ALA A 119 12.34 -11.31 -3.70
C ALA A 119 11.31 -12.42 -3.43
N ALA A 120 11.22 -13.43 -4.31
CA ALA A 120 10.30 -14.54 -4.12
C ALA A 120 10.59 -15.32 -2.84
N ARG A 121 11.88 -15.56 -2.53
CA ARG A 121 12.27 -16.26 -1.30
C ARG A 121 11.89 -15.54 -0.01
N PHE A 122 11.75 -14.22 -0.06
CA PHE A 122 11.33 -13.39 1.07
C PHE A 122 9.82 -13.13 1.06
N ASN A 123 9.30 -12.55 -0.03
CA ASN A 123 7.93 -12.05 -0.05
C ASN A 123 6.87 -13.16 -0.12
N VAL A 124 7.14 -14.26 -0.83
CA VAL A 124 6.13 -15.35 -0.93
C VAL A 124 5.85 -16.00 0.42
N PRO A 125 6.85 -16.42 1.22
CA PRO A 125 6.59 -16.91 2.59
C PRO A 125 5.90 -15.88 3.49
N LEU A 126 6.25 -14.61 3.39
CA LEU A 126 5.62 -13.53 4.16
C LEU A 126 4.15 -13.35 3.76
N THR A 127 3.85 -13.32 2.46
CA THR A 127 2.47 -13.23 1.94
C THR A 127 1.64 -14.45 2.37
N ILE A 128 2.21 -15.65 2.32
CA ILE A 128 1.55 -16.86 2.83
C ILE A 128 1.24 -16.73 4.32
N LYS A 129 2.22 -16.29 5.13
CA LYS A 129 2.03 -16.08 6.57
C LYS A 129 0.93 -15.06 6.85
N LYS A 130 0.95 -13.89 6.20
CA LYS A 130 -0.11 -12.89 6.33
C LYS A 130 -1.48 -13.50 5.97
N THR A 131 -1.55 -14.28 4.90
CA THR A 131 -2.79 -14.95 4.46
C THR A 131 -3.30 -15.97 5.48
N GLU A 132 -2.42 -16.78 6.07
CA GLU A 132 -2.78 -17.73 7.14
C GLU A 132 -3.40 -17.00 8.33
N LEU A 133 -2.85 -15.85 8.73
CA LEU A 133 -3.37 -15.04 9.83
C LEU A 133 -4.75 -14.45 9.49
N VAL A 134 -4.96 -14.02 8.24
CA VAL A 134 -6.28 -13.57 7.77
C VAL A 134 -7.29 -14.70 7.81
N LEU A 135 -6.94 -15.89 7.32
CA LEU A 135 -7.80 -17.08 7.36
C LEU A 135 -8.11 -17.54 8.79
N ALA A 136 -7.20 -17.28 9.73
CA ALA A 136 -7.41 -17.50 11.15
C ALA A 136 -8.21 -16.37 11.85
N ALA A 137 -8.75 -15.42 11.08
CA ALA A 137 -9.51 -14.26 11.55
C ALA A 137 -8.76 -13.41 12.61
N ARG A 138 -7.43 -13.29 12.48
CA ARG A 138 -6.61 -12.46 13.36
C ARG A 138 -6.91 -10.97 13.11
N SER A 139 -6.98 -10.20 14.16
CA SER A 139 -7.03 -8.73 14.06
C SER A 139 -5.70 -8.16 13.55
N LYS A 140 -5.69 -6.93 13.03
CA LYS A 140 -4.47 -6.24 12.60
C LYS A 140 -3.38 -6.24 13.69
N ALA A 141 -3.76 -5.97 14.94
CA ALA A 141 -2.82 -5.94 16.06
C ALA A 141 -2.20 -7.33 16.34
N GLU A 142 -3.01 -8.39 16.30
CA GLU A 142 -2.52 -9.76 16.45
C GLU A 142 -1.65 -10.17 15.26
N MET A 143 -2.02 -9.80 14.03
CA MET A 143 -1.20 -10.06 12.84
C MET A 143 0.17 -9.39 12.96
N ALA A 144 0.23 -8.13 13.40
CA ALA A 144 1.49 -7.42 13.60
C ALA A 144 2.40 -8.13 14.62
N GLU A 145 1.85 -8.57 15.75
CA GLU A 145 2.63 -9.30 16.77
C GLU A 145 3.07 -10.68 16.28
N ASP A 146 2.20 -11.40 15.57
CA ASP A 146 2.54 -12.72 15.03
C ASP A 146 3.62 -12.63 13.94
N ILE A 147 3.57 -11.62 13.05
CA ILE A 147 4.60 -11.38 12.02
C ILE A 147 5.93 -11.00 12.67
N LYS A 148 5.92 -10.05 13.61
CA LYS A 148 7.12 -9.67 14.38
C LYS A 148 7.75 -10.88 15.05
N THR A 149 6.93 -11.70 15.70
CA THR A 149 7.38 -12.94 16.37
C THR A 149 7.99 -13.92 15.38
N ALA A 150 7.39 -14.08 14.19
CA ALA A 150 7.91 -14.98 13.16
C ALA A 150 9.29 -14.53 12.65
N PHE A 151 9.52 -13.23 12.47
CA PHE A 151 10.83 -12.70 12.15
C PHE A 151 11.84 -12.89 13.28
N ASP A 152 11.47 -12.61 14.53
CA ASP A 152 12.34 -12.76 15.71
C ASP A 152 12.79 -14.20 15.89
N LYS A 153 11.91 -15.16 15.61
CA LYS A 153 12.21 -16.61 15.65
C LYS A 153 12.88 -17.14 14.39
N LYS A 154 13.09 -16.29 13.35
CA LYS A 154 13.64 -16.71 12.06
C LYS A 154 12.77 -17.74 11.32
N GLU A 155 11.47 -17.73 11.57
CA GLU A 155 10.48 -18.52 10.81
C GLU A 155 10.24 -17.92 9.41
N LEU A 156 10.44 -16.60 9.28
CA LEU A 156 10.47 -15.91 8.01
C LEU A 156 11.91 -15.66 7.56
N PRO A 157 12.22 -15.79 6.27
CA PRO A 157 13.57 -15.59 5.74
C PRO A 157 14.00 -14.12 5.83
N ALA A 158 15.31 -13.89 5.88
CA ALA A 158 15.87 -12.55 5.73
C ALA A 158 15.81 -12.09 4.27
N LEU A 159 15.66 -10.79 4.08
CA LEU A 159 15.68 -10.18 2.74
C LEU A 159 17.08 -10.30 2.12
N GLU A 160 17.14 -10.79 0.89
CA GLU A 160 18.38 -10.95 0.14
C GLU A 160 18.66 -9.72 -0.74
N SER A 161 19.94 -9.46 -0.99
CA SER A 161 20.36 -8.41 -1.92
C SER A 161 19.85 -8.69 -3.35
N GLY A 162 19.45 -7.64 -4.05
CA GLY A 162 18.94 -7.72 -5.41
C GLY A 162 17.47 -8.14 -5.51
N ALA A 163 16.73 -8.15 -4.40
CA ALA A 163 15.30 -8.42 -4.39
C ALA A 163 14.53 -7.29 -5.11
N MET A 164 13.70 -7.69 -6.10
CA MET A 164 12.86 -6.76 -6.86
C MET A 164 11.63 -7.46 -7.41
N CYS A 165 10.63 -6.69 -7.82
CA CYS A 165 9.46 -7.21 -8.50
C CYS A 165 9.02 -6.34 -9.68
N TYR A 166 8.14 -6.91 -10.49
CA TYR A 166 7.41 -6.24 -11.56
C TYR A 166 5.95 -6.10 -11.15
N MET A 167 5.38 -4.90 -11.31
CA MET A 167 3.96 -4.61 -11.22
C MET A 167 3.53 -3.82 -12.46
N MET A 168 3.47 -4.49 -13.59
CA MET A 168 3.27 -3.87 -14.91
C MET A 168 1.93 -4.25 -15.55
N SER A 169 0.98 -4.75 -14.78
CA SER A 169 -0.32 -5.18 -15.28
C SER A 169 -1.27 -4.01 -15.47
N LYS A 170 -2.00 -3.98 -16.59
CA LYS A 170 -3.15 -3.07 -16.80
C LYS A 170 -4.39 -3.46 -16.00
N GLN A 171 -4.39 -4.64 -15.39
CA GLN A 171 -5.57 -5.22 -14.75
C GLN A 171 -5.56 -5.05 -13.22
N GLY A 172 -4.51 -4.44 -12.68
CA GLY A 172 -4.38 -4.22 -11.25
C GLY A 172 -5.44 -3.27 -10.71
N TYR A 173 -5.87 -3.49 -9.48
CA TYR A 173 -6.65 -2.56 -8.67
C TYR A 173 -6.01 -2.51 -7.28
N LEU A 174 -5.37 -1.41 -6.94
CA LEU A 174 -4.51 -1.32 -5.77
C LEU A 174 -5.20 -0.69 -4.56
N SER A 175 -6.06 0.32 -4.79
CA SER A 175 -6.79 1.01 -3.72
C SER A 175 -8.05 1.68 -4.26
N ASP A 176 -8.98 2.04 -3.37
CA ASP A 176 -10.15 2.86 -3.75
C ASP A 176 -9.75 4.29 -4.11
N ARG A 177 -8.59 4.78 -3.64
CA ARG A 177 -8.07 6.10 -3.97
C ARG A 177 -7.49 6.15 -5.37
N ASP A 178 -6.61 5.21 -5.70
CA ASP A 178 -5.79 5.25 -6.90
C ASP A 178 -6.37 4.35 -8.01
N GLY A 179 -7.24 3.40 -7.63
CA GLY A 179 -7.81 2.41 -8.53
C GLY A 179 -6.71 1.61 -9.22
N HIS A 180 -6.47 1.96 -10.48
CA HIS A 180 -5.42 1.42 -11.30
C HIS A 180 -4.22 2.38 -11.31
N TRP A 181 -3.05 1.88 -10.93
CA TRP A 181 -1.85 2.72 -10.88
C TRP A 181 -0.88 2.38 -12.02
N HIS A 182 0.13 3.28 -12.23
CA HIS A 182 1.13 3.15 -13.29
C HIS A 182 1.92 1.86 -13.20
N PRO A 183 2.40 1.31 -14.34
CA PRO A 183 3.36 0.23 -14.32
C PRO A 183 4.63 0.67 -13.61
N HIS A 184 5.14 -0.16 -12.72
CA HIS A 184 6.31 0.17 -11.91
C HIS A 184 7.13 -1.06 -11.58
N LEU A 185 8.36 -0.80 -11.16
CA LEU A 185 9.23 -1.77 -10.52
C LEU A 185 9.36 -1.42 -9.05
N MET A 186 9.45 -2.42 -8.18
CA MET A 186 9.82 -2.21 -6.79
C MET A 186 11.14 -2.91 -6.49
N PHE A 187 11.99 -2.24 -5.72
CA PHE A 187 13.21 -2.79 -5.15
C PHE A 187 13.07 -2.87 -3.65
N PHE A 188 13.36 -4.04 -3.11
CA PHE A 188 13.29 -4.30 -1.69
C PHE A 188 14.70 -4.31 -1.09
N VAL A 189 14.92 -3.51 -0.08
CA VAL A 189 16.20 -3.45 0.63
C VAL A 189 15.95 -3.57 2.13
N PRO A 190 16.92 -4.04 2.93
CA PRO A 190 16.82 -3.95 4.38
C PRO A 190 16.52 -2.52 4.82
N GLU A 191 15.85 -2.36 5.96
CA GLU A 191 15.46 -1.05 6.50
C GLU A 191 16.55 0.01 6.29
N THR A 192 16.24 1.07 5.57
CA THR A 192 17.14 2.17 5.25
C THR A 192 16.36 3.46 5.07
N ASP A 193 17.01 4.58 5.28
CA ASP A 193 16.43 5.91 5.08
C ASP A 193 16.10 6.14 3.59
N VAL A 194 14.83 6.35 3.29
CA VAL A 194 14.32 6.60 1.92
C VAL A 194 14.94 7.87 1.32
N VAL A 195 15.19 8.90 2.12
CA VAL A 195 15.77 10.18 1.67
C VAL A 195 17.22 10.00 1.22
N ALA A 196 17.99 9.11 1.85
CA ALA A 196 19.35 8.81 1.44
C ALA A 196 19.45 8.24 0.01
N TRP A 197 18.35 7.67 -0.50
CA TRP A 197 18.23 7.18 -1.88
C TRP A 197 17.62 8.23 -2.82
N GLY A 198 17.31 9.42 -2.33
CA GLY A 198 16.68 10.48 -3.11
C GLY A 198 15.17 10.25 -3.34
N ALA A 199 14.55 9.31 -2.65
CA ALA A 199 13.13 9.03 -2.79
C ALA A 199 12.28 10.18 -2.23
N GLY A 200 11.20 10.51 -2.92
CA GLY A 200 10.27 11.57 -2.51
C GLY A 200 10.82 13.00 -2.59
N LEU A 201 12.05 13.19 -3.10
CA LEU A 201 12.59 14.53 -3.32
C LEU A 201 11.95 15.19 -4.56
N PRO A 202 11.86 16.53 -4.60
CA PRO A 202 11.32 17.22 -5.77
C PRO A 202 12.00 16.81 -7.07
N GLY A 203 11.24 16.31 -8.03
CA GLY A 203 11.74 15.84 -9.32
C GLY A 203 12.41 14.46 -9.30
N SER A 204 12.44 13.77 -8.16
CA SER A 204 12.90 12.38 -8.12
C SER A 204 11.86 11.46 -8.75
N PRO A 205 12.26 10.54 -9.64
CA PRO A 205 11.37 9.51 -10.14
C PRO A 205 11.19 8.35 -9.15
N ILE A 206 11.89 8.38 -8.01
CA ILE A 206 11.88 7.32 -7.01
C ILE A 206 10.92 7.69 -5.90
N LEU A 207 9.93 6.81 -5.66
CA LEU A 207 9.10 6.83 -4.46
C LEU A 207 9.66 5.82 -3.48
N GLY A 208 9.52 6.06 -2.17
CA GLY A 208 10.02 5.15 -1.15
C GLY A 208 9.01 5.03 -0.02
N ASP A 209 8.95 3.84 0.56
CA ASP A 209 8.14 3.54 1.73
C ASP A 209 8.91 2.62 2.68
N GLU A 210 8.81 2.89 3.98
CA GLU A 210 9.46 2.13 5.03
C GLU A 210 8.44 1.23 5.71
N ASP A 211 8.56 -0.08 5.51
CA ASP A 211 7.73 -1.06 6.22
C ASP A 211 8.53 -1.71 7.36
N THR A 212 8.40 -1.12 8.54
CA THR A 212 9.09 -1.60 9.75
C THR A 212 8.57 -2.95 10.24
N LEU A 213 7.31 -3.28 9.96
CA LEU A 213 6.75 -4.59 10.32
C LEU A 213 7.37 -5.69 9.47
N ASP A 214 7.49 -5.46 8.17
CA ASP A 214 8.07 -6.39 7.21
C ASP A 214 9.61 -6.28 7.16
N ARG A 215 10.21 -5.35 7.94
CA ARG A 215 11.67 -5.13 8.08
C ARG A 215 12.36 -4.82 6.75
N LEU A 216 11.73 -4.01 5.95
CA LEU A 216 12.27 -3.59 4.67
C LEU A 216 11.93 -2.12 4.35
N THR A 217 12.67 -1.58 3.41
CA THR A 217 12.32 -0.38 2.68
C THR A 217 12.06 -0.77 1.24
N LEU A 218 10.97 -0.29 0.68
CA LEU A 218 10.68 -0.49 -0.72
C LEU A 218 10.86 0.82 -1.51
N PHE A 219 11.46 0.70 -2.69
CA PHE A 219 11.58 1.80 -3.64
C PHE A 219 10.78 1.48 -4.88
N LEU A 220 9.87 2.38 -5.24
CA LEU A 220 9.05 2.31 -6.42
C LEU A 220 9.63 3.19 -7.52
N ILE A 221 9.69 2.65 -8.74
CA ILE A 221 10.11 3.38 -9.93
C ILE A 221 9.04 3.20 -11.00
N PRO A 222 8.22 4.24 -11.27
CA PRO A 222 7.29 4.21 -12.40
C PRO A 222 8.03 4.03 -13.71
N ILE A 223 7.44 3.26 -14.63
CA ILE A 223 8.03 2.97 -15.94
C ILE A 223 7.04 3.27 -17.06
N ALA A 224 7.58 3.55 -18.25
CA ALA A 224 6.79 4.06 -19.37
C ALA A 224 5.99 2.99 -20.14
N LYS A 225 6.07 1.73 -19.77
CA LYS A 225 5.43 0.64 -20.52
C LYS A 225 4.77 -0.39 -19.60
N TRP A 226 3.61 -0.85 -20.04
CA TRP A 226 2.96 -2.03 -19.52
C TRP A 226 3.71 -3.32 -19.88
N SER A 227 3.37 -4.42 -19.24
CA SER A 227 3.99 -5.73 -19.48
C SER A 227 3.82 -6.23 -20.92
N ASP A 228 2.78 -5.79 -21.63
CA ASP A 228 2.53 -6.10 -23.04
C ASP A 228 3.32 -5.21 -24.02
N GLY A 229 4.18 -4.34 -23.51
CA GLY A 229 5.01 -3.42 -24.29
C GLY A 229 4.31 -2.13 -24.75
N THR A 230 3.01 -1.98 -24.53
CA THR A 230 2.30 -0.73 -24.85
C THR A 230 2.69 0.38 -23.89
N ALA A 231 2.61 1.64 -24.36
CA ALA A 231 2.93 2.80 -23.54
C ALA A 231 1.93 2.95 -22.37
N ALA A 232 2.44 3.29 -21.20
CA ALA A 232 1.62 3.79 -20.11
C ALA A 232 1.13 5.23 -20.43
N PRO A 233 0.00 5.67 -19.83
CA PRO A 233 -0.38 7.08 -19.90
C PRO A 233 0.77 7.96 -19.41
N ALA A 234 0.96 9.11 -20.01
CA ALA A 234 1.85 10.12 -19.44
C ALA A 234 1.24 10.62 -18.13
N ASP A 235 2.08 10.76 -17.11
CA ASP A 235 1.63 11.34 -15.85
C ASP A 235 1.15 12.78 -16.09
N GLU A 236 -0.10 13.04 -15.83
CA GLU A 236 -0.61 14.41 -15.67
C GLU A 236 -0.31 14.80 -14.20
N HIS A 237 0.91 15.29 -13.97
CA HIS A 237 1.34 15.88 -12.68
C HIS A 237 1.21 17.38 -12.70
#